data_6b0d39a4930b863b68733e52df1511ba
#
_entry.id   6b0d39a4930b863b68733e52df1511ba
#
_cell.length_a   1.000
_cell.length_b   1.000
_cell.length_c   1.000
_cell.angle_alpha   90.00
_cell.angle_beta   90.00
_cell.angle_gamma   90.00
#
_symmetry.space_group_name_H-M   'P 1'
#
loop_
_entity.id
_entity.type
_entity.pdbx_description
1 polymer ?
#
loop_
_entity_poly.entity_id
_entity_poly.type
_entity_poly.pdbx_seq_one_letter_code
_entity_poly.pdbx_strand_id
1 'polypeptide(L)'
;MKILPFSYGLASANMYVLLFGREAIVIDPCCPWSETGLEDVEVKAVFCTHGHFDHIAEADDIYSRFMCPIYVSEKDQKMLPDPILNHGVDFGLKVSVSAPSKVIPSDEMDNSILGLSDSEQFSLKIVPTPGHTAGSVCFLFTLSNSEKHMFTGDMLFMRSIGRTDLGGSYSDMMRSIELLKTMDDDIVCYPGHGPETLLGTEKKCNPYF
;
A
#
# COMPACT_ATOMS: atom_id res chain seq x y z
N MET A 1 8.60 -7.71 -13.43
CA MET A 1 7.59 -6.78 -12.83
C MET A 1 7.95 -5.35 -13.21
N LYS A 2 6.98 -4.52 -13.60
CA LYS A 2 7.17 -3.07 -13.81
C LYS A 2 6.29 -2.30 -12.83
N ILE A 3 6.86 -1.35 -12.11
CA ILE A 3 6.14 -0.53 -11.13
C ILE A 3 5.82 0.83 -11.76
N LEU A 4 4.54 1.21 -11.74
CA LEU A 4 4.06 2.49 -12.25
C LEU A 4 3.43 3.29 -11.11
N PRO A 5 4.02 4.42 -10.71
CA PRO A 5 3.45 5.31 -9.70
C PRO A 5 2.44 6.28 -10.34
N PHE A 6 1.36 6.54 -9.62
CA PHE A 6 0.35 7.56 -9.93
C PHE A 6 0.06 8.36 -8.66
N SER A 7 0.40 9.64 -8.64
CA SER A 7 0.06 10.52 -7.50
C SER A 7 -1.23 11.26 -7.80
N TYR A 8 -2.22 11.17 -6.90
CA TYR A 8 -3.55 11.72 -7.13
C TYR A 8 -4.21 12.29 -5.86
N GLY A 9 -5.27 13.08 -6.06
CA GLY A 9 -6.12 13.59 -5.00
C GLY A 9 -5.52 14.75 -4.20
N LEU A 10 -6.28 15.18 -3.18
CA LEU A 10 -5.96 16.37 -2.36
C LEU A 10 -4.63 16.22 -1.60
N ALA A 11 -4.35 15.03 -1.10
CA ALA A 11 -3.13 14.73 -0.35
C ALA A 11 -1.95 14.31 -1.23
N SER A 12 -2.16 14.18 -2.57
CA SER A 12 -1.15 13.65 -3.50
C SER A 12 -0.62 12.28 -3.06
N ALA A 13 -1.54 11.39 -2.65
CA ALA A 13 -1.21 10.01 -2.30
C ALA A 13 -0.74 9.25 -3.54
N ASN A 14 0.12 8.27 -3.33
CA ASN A 14 0.68 7.44 -4.39
C ASN A 14 -0.07 6.11 -4.49
N MET A 15 -0.68 5.87 -5.65
CA MET A 15 -1.10 4.55 -6.09
C MET A 15 0.03 3.91 -6.90
N TYR A 16 0.27 2.63 -6.68
CA TYR A 16 1.23 1.87 -7.47
C TYR A 16 0.54 0.76 -8.24
N VAL A 17 0.80 0.70 -9.55
CA VAL A 17 0.36 -0.41 -10.41
C VAL A 17 1.55 -1.27 -10.75
N LEU A 18 1.53 -2.52 -10.26
CA LEU A 18 2.57 -3.52 -10.49
C LEU A 18 2.14 -4.37 -11.69
N LEU A 19 2.79 -4.18 -12.83
CA LEU A 19 2.48 -4.87 -14.07
C LEU A 19 3.25 -6.18 -14.24
N PHE A 20 2.52 -7.23 -14.59
CA PHE A 20 2.97 -8.56 -14.97
C PHE A 20 2.37 -8.88 -16.34
N GLY A 21 3.06 -8.48 -17.42
CA GLY A 21 2.49 -8.55 -18.76
C GLY A 21 1.22 -7.68 -18.92
N ARG A 22 0.06 -8.31 -19.07
CA ARG A 22 -1.25 -7.63 -19.15
C ARG A 22 -2.06 -7.72 -17.84
N GLU A 23 -1.49 -8.30 -16.81
CA GLU A 23 -2.12 -8.41 -15.49
C GLU A 23 -1.45 -7.45 -14.51
N ALA A 24 -2.19 -7.01 -13.51
CA ALA A 24 -1.67 -6.07 -12.52
C ALA A 24 -2.15 -6.34 -11.09
N ILE A 25 -1.34 -5.89 -10.15
CA ILE A 25 -1.70 -5.67 -8.75
C ILE A 25 -1.70 -4.16 -8.53
N VAL A 26 -2.69 -3.65 -7.78
CA VAL A 26 -2.76 -2.25 -7.38
C VAL A 26 -2.50 -2.14 -5.89
N ILE A 27 -1.62 -1.20 -5.50
CA ILE A 27 -1.39 -0.83 -4.10
C ILE A 27 -1.94 0.58 -3.89
N ASP A 28 -2.75 0.77 -2.85
CA ASP A 28 -3.36 2.02 -2.42
C ASP A 28 -4.13 2.73 -3.55
N PRO A 29 -5.36 2.29 -3.87
CA PRO A 29 -6.14 2.78 -5.00
C PRO A 29 -6.66 4.21 -4.78
N CYS A 30 -5.82 5.20 -5.01
CA CYS A 30 -6.16 6.62 -4.83
C CYS A 30 -6.46 7.35 -6.14
N CYS A 31 -6.11 6.77 -7.30
CA CYS A 31 -6.25 7.36 -8.62
C CYS A 31 -7.33 6.64 -9.41
N PRO A 32 -8.29 7.36 -10.06
CA PRO A 32 -9.27 6.75 -10.96
C PRO A 32 -8.56 5.95 -12.06
N TRP A 33 -9.07 4.75 -12.36
CA TRP A 33 -8.42 3.89 -13.35
C TRP A 33 -8.32 4.55 -14.74
N SER A 34 -9.30 5.37 -15.10
CA SER A 34 -9.30 6.14 -16.34
C SER A 34 -8.12 7.09 -16.50
N GLU A 35 -7.55 7.57 -15.40
CA GLU A 35 -6.39 8.49 -15.42
C GLU A 35 -5.05 7.75 -15.59
N THR A 36 -5.05 6.41 -15.48
CA THR A 36 -3.81 5.61 -15.61
C THR A 36 -3.36 5.40 -17.05
N GLY A 37 -4.28 5.49 -18.02
CA GLY A 37 -4.02 5.15 -19.42
C GLY A 37 -3.77 3.65 -19.67
N LEU A 38 -4.10 2.78 -18.71
CA LEU A 38 -3.88 1.33 -18.77
C LEU A 38 -5.15 0.59 -19.25
N GLU A 39 -5.56 0.82 -20.51
CA GLU A 39 -6.83 0.30 -21.02
C GLU A 39 -6.85 -1.24 -21.20
N ASP A 40 -5.70 -1.81 -21.58
CA ASP A 40 -5.55 -3.25 -21.90
C ASP A 40 -5.01 -4.09 -20.73
N VAL A 41 -5.07 -3.60 -19.49
CA VAL A 41 -4.56 -4.27 -18.29
C VAL A 41 -5.72 -4.79 -17.46
N GLU A 42 -5.57 -6.01 -16.94
CA GLU A 42 -6.51 -6.66 -16.03
C GLU A 42 -5.98 -6.62 -14.60
N VAL A 43 -6.70 -5.95 -13.69
CA VAL A 43 -6.32 -5.93 -12.27
C VAL A 43 -6.79 -7.21 -11.58
N LYS A 44 -5.86 -7.95 -10.99
CA LYS A 44 -6.12 -9.22 -10.29
C LYS A 44 -6.34 -9.05 -8.79
N ALA A 45 -5.74 -8.03 -8.19
CA ALA A 45 -5.90 -7.75 -6.76
C ALA A 45 -5.61 -6.28 -6.46
N VAL A 46 -6.24 -5.76 -5.43
CA VAL A 46 -5.97 -4.48 -4.80
C VAL A 46 -5.50 -4.72 -3.37
N PHE A 47 -4.45 -4.05 -2.94
CA PHE A 47 -3.94 -4.07 -1.57
C PHE A 47 -3.93 -2.66 -1.00
N CYS A 48 -4.53 -2.47 0.17
CA CYS A 48 -4.49 -1.23 0.91
C CYS A 48 -3.46 -1.36 2.04
N THR A 49 -2.43 -0.48 2.04
CA THR A 49 -1.43 -0.44 3.12
C THR A 49 -2.07 -0.09 4.45
N HIS A 50 -3.11 0.74 4.41
CA HIS A 50 -3.94 1.15 5.56
C HIS A 50 -5.29 1.71 5.07
N GLY A 51 -6.14 2.13 6.00
CA GLY A 51 -7.53 2.48 5.70
C GLY A 51 -7.82 3.98 5.58
N HIS A 52 -6.85 4.90 5.46
CA HIS A 52 -7.13 6.33 5.30
C HIS A 52 -7.72 6.64 3.93
N PHE A 53 -8.56 7.68 3.91
CA PHE A 53 -9.41 8.05 2.77
C PHE A 53 -8.65 8.23 1.46
N ASP A 54 -7.47 8.82 1.52
CA ASP A 54 -6.65 9.16 0.35
C ASP A 54 -5.92 7.95 -0.25
N HIS A 55 -5.86 6.82 0.46
CA HIS A 55 -5.31 5.56 -0.04
C HIS A 55 -6.36 4.58 -0.56
N ILE A 56 -7.65 4.85 -0.31
CA ILE A 56 -8.75 3.94 -0.66
C ILE A 56 -9.79 4.58 -1.57
N ALA A 57 -9.62 5.85 -1.96
CA ALA A 57 -10.65 6.68 -2.59
C ALA A 57 -11.27 6.05 -3.84
N GLU A 58 -10.50 5.32 -4.63
CA GLU A 58 -10.90 4.75 -5.90
C GLU A 58 -11.02 3.21 -5.87
N ALA A 59 -11.11 2.64 -4.67
CA ALA A 59 -11.25 1.19 -4.52
C ALA A 59 -12.55 0.65 -5.17
N ASP A 60 -13.66 1.39 -5.06
CA ASP A 60 -14.93 1.04 -5.69
C ASP A 60 -14.88 1.16 -7.22
N ASP A 61 -14.15 2.12 -7.78
CA ASP A 61 -13.95 2.26 -9.24
C ASP A 61 -13.23 1.04 -9.79
N ILE A 62 -12.10 0.66 -9.19
CA ILE A 62 -11.33 -0.51 -9.59
C ILE A 62 -12.13 -1.80 -9.41
N TYR A 63 -12.83 -1.95 -8.28
CA TYR A 63 -13.67 -3.13 -8.05
C TYR A 63 -14.80 -3.25 -9.06
N SER A 64 -15.49 -2.15 -9.37
CA SER A 64 -16.59 -2.14 -10.33
C SER A 64 -16.14 -2.54 -11.74
N ARG A 65 -14.90 -2.21 -12.10
CA ARG A 65 -14.33 -2.51 -13.40
C ARG A 65 -13.82 -3.95 -13.51
N PHE A 66 -13.13 -4.47 -12.48
CA PHE A 66 -12.38 -5.72 -12.57
C PHE A 66 -12.93 -6.84 -11.69
N MET A 67 -13.83 -6.54 -10.76
CA MET A 67 -14.38 -7.51 -9.78
C MET A 67 -13.30 -8.25 -9.00
N CYS A 68 -12.12 -7.63 -8.86
CA CYS A 68 -10.97 -8.22 -8.19
C CYS A 68 -11.05 -8.05 -6.66
N PRO A 69 -10.41 -8.94 -5.86
CA PRO A 69 -10.42 -8.81 -4.41
C PRO A 69 -9.67 -7.56 -3.94
N ILE A 70 -10.23 -6.87 -2.93
CA ILE A 70 -9.58 -5.79 -2.20
C ILE A 70 -9.12 -6.33 -0.86
N TYR A 71 -7.82 -6.26 -0.59
CA TYR A 71 -7.21 -6.74 0.64
C TYR A 71 -6.81 -5.58 1.55
N VAL A 72 -7.14 -5.71 2.83
CA VAL A 72 -6.79 -4.75 3.88
C VAL A 72 -6.54 -5.51 5.18
N SER A 73 -5.79 -4.92 6.12
CA SER A 73 -5.62 -5.52 7.44
C SER A 73 -6.94 -5.60 8.21
N GLU A 74 -7.11 -6.59 9.06
CA GLU A 74 -8.31 -6.77 9.90
C GLU A 74 -8.62 -5.52 10.73
N LYS A 75 -7.60 -4.86 11.26
CA LYS A 75 -7.78 -3.70 12.14
C LYS A 75 -8.30 -2.47 11.40
N ASP A 76 -7.93 -2.31 10.13
CA ASP A 76 -8.32 -1.17 9.31
C ASP A 76 -9.54 -1.44 8.43
N GLN A 77 -10.02 -2.71 8.33
CA GLN A 77 -11.15 -3.07 7.48
C GLN A 77 -12.40 -2.20 7.73
N LYS A 78 -12.67 -1.86 8.99
CA LYS A 78 -13.80 -1.00 9.38
C LYS A 78 -13.67 0.46 8.91
N MET A 79 -12.48 0.91 8.55
CA MET A 79 -12.23 2.27 8.07
C MET A 79 -12.73 2.46 6.64
N LEU A 80 -12.73 1.41 5.81
CA LEU A 80 -13.08 1.48 4.41
C LEU A 80 -14.49 2.08 4.17
N PRO A 81 -15.57 1.57 4.81
CA PRO A 81 -16.91 2.09 4.60
C PRO A 81 -17.24 3.35 5.42
N ASP A 82 -16.41 3.74 6.37
CA ASP A 82 -16.72 4.80 7.34
C ASP A 82 -15.87 6.05 7.14
N PRO A 83 -16.44 7.15 6.58
CA PRO A 83 -15.70 8.39 6.31
C PRO A 83 -15.23 9.13 7.57
N ILE A 84 -15.72 8.77 8.77
CA ILE A 84 -15.19 9.29 10.03
C ILE A 84 -13.95 8.52 10.42
N LEU A 85 -14.01 7.20 10.37
CA LEU A 85 -12.88 6.34 10.76
C LEU A 85 -11.71 6.44 9.79
N ASN A 86 -11.98 6.64 8.48
CA ASN A 86 -10.92 6.84 7.50
C ASN A 86 -10.42 8.29 7.42
N HIS A 87 -10.93 9.17 8.27
CA HIS A 87 -10.56 10.59 8.36
C HIS A 87 -10.90 11.45 7.13
N GLY A 88 -11.67 10.97 6.17
CA GLY A 88 -12.09 11.78 5.02
C GLY A 88 -12.85 13.04 5.41
N VAL A 89 -13.73 12.94 6.42
CA VAL A 89 -14.52 14.09 6.91
C VAL A 89 -13.67 15.22 7.50
N ASP A 90 -12.50 14.92 8.05
CA ASP A 90 -11.58 15.91 8.62
C ASP A 90 -10.98 16.83 7.53
N PHE A 91 -11.02 16.34 6.28
CA PHE A 91 -10.59 17.07 5.08
C PHE A 91 -11.77 17.52 4.19
N GLY A 92 -13.00 17.41 4.69
CA GLY A 92 -14.22 17.81 3.97
C GLY A 92 -14.66 16.81 2.89
N LEU A 93 -14.14 15.57 2.91
CA LEU A 93 -14.42 14.51 1.94
C LEU A 93 -15.26 13.41 2.59
N LYS A 94 -16.12 12.77 1.79
CA LYS A 94 -16.90 11.62 2.21
C LYS A 94 -16.51 10.40 1.37
N VAL A 95 -15.33 9.85 1.66
CA VAL A 95 -14.87 8.61 1.06
C VAL A 95 -15.49 7.44 1.81
N SER A 96 -16.15 6.54 1.09
CA SER A 96 -16.76 5.33 1.64
C SER A 96 -16.67 4.23 0.59
N VAL A 97 -15.95 3.16 0.90
CA VAL A 97 -15.78 2.00 0.03
C VAL A 97 -16.92 1.02 0.30
N SER A 98 -17.72 0.76 -0.73
CA SER A 98 -18.85 -0.17 -0.70
C SER A 98 -18.49 -1.56 -1.19
N ALA A 99 -17.42 -1.70 -1.94
CA ALA A 99 -16.91 -2.97 -2.43
C ALA A 99 -16.53 -3.90 -1.28
N PRO A 100 -16.78 -5.22 -1.41
CA PRO A 100 -16.42 -6.17 -0.37
C PRO A 100 -14.90 -6.27 -0.24
N SER A 101 -14.40 -6.01 0.96
CA SER A 101 -12.98 -6.18 1.28
C SER A 101 -12.71 -7.52 1.96
N LYS A 102 -11.53 -8.06 1.74
CA LYS A 102 -11.00 -9.26 2.39
C LYS A 102 -9.91 -8.88 3.38
N VAL A 103 -9.89 -9.57 4.51
CA VAL A 103 -8.73 -9.49 5.40
C VAL A 103 -7.55 -10.18 4.73
N ILE A 104 -6.36 -9.60 4.85
CA ILE A 104 -5.12 -10.19 4.36
C ILE A 104 -4.93 -11.55 5.05
N PRO A 105 -4.86 -12.68 4.30
CA PRO A 105 -5.06 -14.01 4.88
C PRO A 105 -3.85 -14.56 5.65
N SER A 106 -2.65 -14.06 5.37
CA SER A 106 -1.41 -14.60 5.95
C SER A 106 -0.26 -13.61 5.82
N ASP A 107 0.86 -13.93 6.44
CA ASP A 107 2.08 -13.13 6.37
C ASP A 107 2.80 -13.23 5.02
N GLU A 108 2.46 -14.26 4.20
CA GLU A 108 3.07 -14.47 2.89
C GLU A 108 2.02 -14.91 1.85
N MET A 109 2.17 -14.40 0.64
CA MET A 109 1.36 -14.74 -0.54
C MET A 109 2.28 -14.94 -1.75
N ASP A 110 1.80 -15.67 -2.74
CA ASP A 110 2.51 -15.90 -4.01
C ASP A 110 1.60 -15.66 -5.22
N ASN A 111 2.16 -15.84 -6.42
CA ASN A 111 1.45 -15.65 -7.68
C ASN A 111 0.19 -16.53 -7.80
N SER A 112 0.20 -17.74 -7.23
CA SER A 112 -0.91 -18.70 -7.35
C SER A 112 -2.12 -18.24 -6.57
N ILE A 113 -1.91 -17.65 -5.39
CA ILE A 113 -2.98 -17.05 -4.55
C ILE A 113 -3.62 -15.85 -5.25
N LEU A 114 -2.82 -15.09 -5.99
CA LEU A 114 -3.26 -13.88 -6.68
C LEU A 114 -3.82 -14.14 -8.08
N GLY A 115 -3.76 -15.38 -8.57
CA GLY A 115 -4.30 -15.77 -9.86
C GLY A 115 -3.58 -15.13 -11.06
N LEU A 116 -2.30 -14.76 -10.89
CA LEU A 116 -1.48 -14.23 -11.98
C LEU A 116 -1.01 -15.37 -12.88
N SER A 117 -1.24 -15.21 -14.19
CA SER A 117 -0.94 -16.22 -15.20
C SER A 117 0.47 -16.10 -15.75
N ASP A 118 1.08 -14.92 -15.68
CA ASP A 118 2.41 -14.68 -16.22
C ASP A 118 3.50 -14.89 -15.16
N SER A 119 4.58 -15.51 -15.58
CA SER A 119 5.47 -16.33 -14.78
C SER A 119 6.65 -15.60 -14.15
N GLU A 120 6.61 -14.30 -13.99
CA GLU A 120 7.60 -13.67 -13.13
C GLU A 120 7.28 -14.02 -11.67
N GLN A 121 7.96 -15.06 -11.17
CA GLN A 121 7.73 -15.53 -9.80
C GLN A 121 8.22 -14.46 -8.81
N PHE A 122 7.37 -14.13 -7.87
CA PHE A 122 7.71 -13.32 -6.71
C PHE A 122 7.15 -13.96 -5.44
N SER A 123 7.69 -13.60 -4.30
CA SER A 123 7.03 -13.76 -3.01
C SER A 123 6.58 -12.40 -2.50
N LEU A 124 5.35 -12.34 -1.99
CA LEU A 124 4.81 -11.18 -1.29
C LEU A 124 4.78 -11.50 0.20
N LYS A 125 5.58 -10.79 0.98
CA LYS A 125 5.55 -10.83 2.44
C LYS A 125 4.79 -9.63 2.97
N ILE A 126 3.83 -9.89 3.86
CA ILE A 126 3.10 -8.86 4.59
C ILE A 126 3.89 -8.54 5.85
N VAL A 127 4.29 -7.30 6.01
CA VAL A 127 5.05 -6.84 7.18
C VAL A 127 4.15 -5.92 8.01
N PRO A 128 3.61 -6.37 9.15
CA PRO A 128 2.82 -5.51 10.02
C PRO A 128 3.68 -4.37 10.57
N THR A 129 3.25 -3.14 10.31
CA THR A 129 3.95 -1.91 10.72
C THR A 129 2.96 -0.93 11.34
N PRO A 130 2.31 -1.29 12.47
CA PRO A 130 1.37 -0.40 13.13
C PRO A 130 2.06 0.88 13.59
N GLY A 131 1.32 1.98 13.59
CA GLY A 131 1.83 3.28 14.02
C GLY A 131 1.12 4.44 13.40
N HIS A 132 1.05 4.54 12.08
CA HIS A 132 0.24 5.52 11.37
C HIS A 132 -1.25 5.21 11.55
N THR A 133 -1.64 3.96 11.31
CA THR A 133 -2.89 3.36 11.82
C THR A 133 -2.56 2.12 12.65
N ALA A 134 -3.57 1.59 13.35
CA ALA A 134 -3.42 0.34 14.09
C ALA A 134 -3.24 -0.88 13.18
N GLY A 135 -3.69 -0.78 11.93
CA GLY A 135 -3.66 -1.84 10.94
C GLY A 135 -2.67 -1.62 9.80
N SER A 136 -1.83 -0.59 9.86
CA SER A 136 -0.83 -0.32 8.82
C SER A 136 0.08 -1.52 8.57
N VAL A 137 0.32 -1.82 7.29
CA VAL A 137 1.23 -2.88 6.84
C VAL A 137 2.10 -2.37 5.71
N CYS A 138 3.31 -2.93 5.58
CA CYS A 138 4.12 -2.80 4.38
C CYS A 138 4.01 -4.10 3.55
N PHE A 139 4.04 -3.95 2.23
CA PHE A 139 4.04 -5.06 1.28
C PHE A 139 5.43 -5.22 0.68
N LEU A 140 6.13 -6.29 1.04
CA LEU A 140 7.48 -6.59 0.54
C LEU A 140 7.40 -7.65 -0.57
N PHE A 141 7.64 -7.22 -1.79
CA PHE A 141 7.81 -8.09 -2.95
C PHE A 141 9.30 -8.44 -3.12
N THR A 142 9.58 -9.73 -3.20
CA THR A 142 10.92 -10.24 -3.56
C THR A 142 10.81 -10.96 -4.88
N LEU A 143 11.53 -10.48 -5.89
CA LEU A 143 11.53 -11.04 -7.23
C LEU A 143 12.48 -12.24 -7.35
N SER A 144 12.35 -13.03 -8.42
CA SER A 144 13.21 -14.19 -8.68
C SER A 144 14.70 -13.86 -8.82
N ASN A 145 15.02 -12.63 -9.22
CA ASN A 145 16.39 -12.10 -9.28
C ASN A 145 16.90 -11.54 -7.93
N SER A 146 16.14 -11.73 -6.84
CA SER A 146 16.38 -11.25 -5.48
C SER A 146 16.24 -9.73 -5.29
N GLU A 147 15.74 -8.99 -6.27
CA GLU A 147 15.36 -7.58 -6.06
C GLU A 147 14.18 -7.48 -5.09
N LYS A 148 14.24 -6.48 -4.20
CA LYS A 148 13.27 -6.26 -3.13
C LYS A 148 12.63 -4.89 -3.25
N HIS A 149 11.30 -4.89 -3.30
CA HIS A 149 10.46 -3.71 -3.44
C HIS A 149 9.44 -3.67 -2.31
N MET A 150 9.47 -2.65 -1.47
CA MET A 150 8.57 -2.53 -0.31
C MET A 150 7.66 -1.30 -0.45
N PHE A 151 6.36 -1.53 -0.48
CA PHE A 151 5.35 -0.49 -0.47
C PHE A 151 5.03 -0.18 0.99
N THR A 152 5.46 1.01 1.45
CA THR A 152 5.49 1.35 2.87
C THR A 152 4.25 2.09 3.35
N GLY A 153 3.36 2.51 2.42
CA GLY A 153 2.27 3.41 2.76
C GLY A 153 2.80 4.59 3.57
N ASP A 154 2.08 4.97 4.60
CA ASP A 154 2.42 6.09 5.46
C ASP A 154 3.26 5.71 6.69
N MET A 155 3.91 4.55 6.62
CA MET A 155 4.89 4.16 7.64
C MET A 155 6.22 4.88 7.46
N LEU A 156 6.77 4.88 6.24
CA LEU A 156 8.10 5.43 5.95
C LEU A 156 8.06 6.28 4.68
N PHE A 157 8.56 7.51 4.77
CA PHE A 157 8.79 8.43 3.66
C PHE A 157 10.28 8.74 3.52
N MET A 158 10.66 9.34 2.40
CA MET A 158 12.04 9.85 2.25
C MET A 158 12.32 10.94 3.31
N ARG A 159 13.23 10.64 4.25
CA ARG A 159 13.63 11.50 5.38
C ARG A 159 12.53 11.83 6.38
N SER A 160 11.43 11.06 6.42
CA SER A 160 10.32 11.28 7.33
C SER A 160 9.58 9.97 7.61
N ILE A 161 8.57 10.07 8.46
CA ILE A 161 7.59 9.01 8.75
C ILE A 161 6.18 9.61 8.71
N GLY A 162 5.18 8.75 8.63
CA GLY A 162 3.79 9.15 8.73
C GLY A 162 3.44 9.72 10.11
N ARG A 163 2.45 10.60 10.16
CA ARG A 163 1.88 11.11 11.41
C ARG A 163 1.16 9.99 12.16
N THR A 164 0.99 10.16 13.47
CA THR A 164 0.39 9.14 14.34
C THR A 164 -0.85 9.63 15.11
N ASP A 165 -1.32 10.82 14.81
CA ASP A 165 -2.43 11.49 15.49
C ASP A 165 -3.80 11.30 14.81
N LEU A 166 -3.84 10.55 13.69
CA LEU A 166 -5.06 10.12 13.00
C LEU A 166 -5.33 8.63 13.25
N GLY A 167 -5.69 8.29 14.50
CA GLY A 167 -5.99 6.90 14.89
C GLY A 167 -4.78 6.00 15.10
N GLY A 168 -3.57 6.57 15.09
CA GLY A 168 -2.31 5.84 15.24
C GLY A 168 -1.71 5.85 16.66
N SER A 169 -0.44 5.44 16.72
CA SER A 169 0.33 5.36 17.98
C SER A 169 1.81 5.60 17.71
N TYR A 170 2.37 6.65 18.30
CA TYR A 170 3.81 6.93 18.16
C TYR A 170 4.69 5.79 18.70
N SER A 171 4.30 5.17 19.82
CA SER A 171 5.07 4.04 20.37
C SER A 171 5.06 2.81 19.46
N ASP A 172 3.95 2.57 18.74
CA ASP A 172 3.87 1.50 17.76
C ASP A 172 4.70 1.85 16.51
N MET A 173 4.64 3.11 16.05
CA MET A 173 5.47 3.60 14.95
C MET A 173 6.96 3.37 15.22
N MET A 174 7.43 3.71 16.43
CA MET A 174 8.83 3.50 16.79
C MET A 174 9.21 2.01 16.85
N ARG A 175 8.30 1.12 17.29
CA ARG A 175 8.54 -0.33 17.21
C ARG A 175 8.62 -0.84 15.78
N SER A 176 7.78 -0.30 14.90
CA SER A 176 7.80 -0.63 13.46
C SER A 176 9.10 -0.15 12.80
N ILE A 177 9.64 1.02 13.19
CA ILE A 177 10.95 1.50 12.74
C ILE A 177 12.07 0.54 13.20
N GLU A 178 12.06 0.12 14.47
CA GLU A 178 13.05 -0.85 14.96
C GLU A 178 12.99 -2.18 14.16
N LEU A 179 11.80 -2.62 13.75
CA LEU A 179 11.67 -3.76 12.84
C LEU A 179 12.34 -3.48 11.50
N LEU A 180 12.08 -2.32 10.87
CA LEU A 180 12.68 -1.98 9.58
C LEU A 180 14.21 -1.87 9.66
N LYS A 181 14.79 -1.46 10.79
CA LYS A 181 16.24 -1.44 10.99
C LYS A 181 16.88 -2.81 10.83
N THR A 182 16.16 -3.88 11.10
CA THR A 182 16.65 -5.26 10.98
C THR A 182 16.62 -5.82 9.54
N MET A 183 15.91 -5.16 8.63
CA MET A 183 15.75 -5.62 7.25
C MET A 183 16.96 -5.21 6.38
N ASP A 184 17.01 -5.71 5.15
CA ASP A 184 18.14 -5.48 4.25
C ASP A 184 18.21 -4.03 3.75
N ASP A 185 19.41 -3.52 3.59
CA ASP A 185 19.66 -2.13 3.16
C ASP A 185 19.32 -1.87 1.68
N ASP A 186 19.27 -2.91 0.85
CA ASP A 186 19.02 -2.85 -0.59
C ASP A 186 17.54 -2.81 -0.99
N ILE A 187 16.63 -2.80 0.00
CA ILE A 187 15.19 -2.70 -0.24
C ILE A 187 14.83 -1.30 -0.77
N VAL A 188 14.24 -1.25 -1.98
CA VAL A 188 13.64 -0.03 -2.51
C VAL A 188 12.27 0.18 -1.87
N CYS A 189 12.08 1.34 -1.24
CA CYS A 189 10.85 1.71 -0.54
C CYS A 189 9.99 2.67 -1.37
N TYR A 190 8.73 2.33 -1.55
CA TYR A 190 7.70 3.07 -2.28
C TYR A 190 6.67 3.60 -1.28
N PRO A 191 6.76 4.89 -0.91
CA PRO A 191 5.92 5.48 0.14
C PRO A 191 4.52 5.85 -0.35
N GLY A 192 3.59 6.00 0.59
CA GLY A 192 2.25 6.53 0.32
C GLY A 192 2.26 7.98 -0.18
N HIS A 193 3.29 8.76 0.17
CA HIS A 193 3.48 10.13 -0.32
C HIS A 193 4.95 10.41 -0.65
N GLY A 194 5.14 11.26 -1.68
CA GLY A 194 6.47 11.69 -2.11
C GLY A 194 7.24 10.63 -2.90
N PRO A 195 8.56 10.82 -3.06
CA PRO A 195 9.38 9.96 -3.92
C PRO A 195 9.81 8.66 -3.22
N GLU A 196 10.18 7.68 -4.04
CA GLU A 196 10.84 6.45 -3.60
C GLU A 196 12.17 6.72 -2.89
N THR A 197 12.57 5.79 -2.04
CA THR A 197 13.84 5.85 -1.32
C THR A 197 14.43 4.45 -1.12
N LEU A 198 15.66 4.38 -0.63
CA LEU A 198 16.35 3.14 -0.31
C LEU A 198 16.39 2.95 1.22
N LEU A 199 15.99 1.79 1.73
CA LEU A 199 15.92 1.55 3.18
C LEU A 199 17.26 1.81 3.87
N GLY A 200 18.38 1.36 3.28
CA GLY A 200 19.73 1.62 3.80
C GLY A 200 20.11 3.10 3.82
N THR A 201 19.49 3.92 2.98
CA THR A 201 19.67 5.38 3.02
C THR A 201 18.84 5.99 4.17
N GLU A 202 17.61 5.51 4.37
CA GLU A 202 16.77 5.97 5.48
C GLU A 202 17.37 5.59 6.83
N LYS A 203 17.88 4.39 7.00
CA LYS A 203 18.62 3.98 8.23
C LYS A 203 19.76 4.92 8.61
N LYS A 204 20.41 5.55 7.62
CA LYS A 204 21.55 6.46 7.82
C LYS A 204 21.17 7.91 8.00
N CYS A 205 20.08 8.35 7.39
CA CYS A 205 19.79 9.77 7.20
C CYS A 205 18.41 10.21 7.65
N ASN A 206 17.50 9.27 7.94
CA ASN A 206 16.17 9.61 8.46
C ASN A 206 16.26 9.87 9.97
N PRO A 207 15.79 11.03 10.46
CA PRO A 207 15.95 11.41 11.87
C PRO A 207 15.18 10.52 12.87
N TYR A 208 14.32 9.62 12.38
CA TYR A 208 13.54 8.70 13.20
C TYR A 208 14.18 7.30 13.34
N PHE A 209 15.23 7.00 12.56
CA PHE A 209 15.99 5.75 12.63
C PHE A 209 17.12 5.77 13.65
#